data_bb416909fb38a0b3a8db9504d243beab
#
_entry.id   bb416909fb38a0b3a8db9504d243beab
#
_cell.length_a   1.000
_cell.length_b   1.000
_cell.length_c   1.000
_cell.angle_alpha   90.00
_cell.angle_beta   90.00
_cell.angle_gamma   90.00
#
_symmetry.space_group_name_H-M   'P 1'
#
loop_
_entity.id
_entity.type
_entity.pdbx_description
1 polymer ?
#
loop_
_entity_poly.entity_id
_entity_poly.type
_entity_poly.pdbx_seq_one_letter_code
_entity_poly.pdbx_strand_id
1 'polypeptide(L)'
;MIRLKWLSNLFVILVLASTIICASYSLPVSAQTIPGIYVESSHALSNFPDNVSFNLTVASHEELRSIKLSYQINNSPTWLSVIQHFENHHRMTTRFVLSTSGSNFLTPESTIKYFYDVSDKNGSSLKTPTKEIKYVDPRFEWAKIQIGPLTLGYHDQSDEAIEQLTRDLTLNFEILREFFLIKNPKPINGIIYNHRSELVNELPEEATIPEIYHGFAFLDQQVFLGFGMEHDLIIHESSHLLLAQAMNERKTPLPAWLQEGVSSYMEPSRISYDGYSLSKQTVPLSSMESVPQTPVEIAYFYRKSESVVSFLLQELQPENGVTLFQSFLVLLANSPYPSVNQSLDETFGITIEELDRQWQGSLRGIPSPSRGTEIFQTPSPFLFLDTWLLGGLAIIVVLIVTVKFFKNKIYPQKNEEYTDFGENDPYND
;
A
#
# COMPACT_ATOMS: atom_id res chain seq x y z
N MET A 1 65.95 61.05 -21.79
CA MET A 1 66.04 59.80 -22.58
C MET A 1 66.44 58.53 -21.78
N ILE A 2 66.84 58.62 -20.52
CA ILE A 2 67.38 57.49 -19.74
C ILE A 2 66.22 56.74 -19.00
N ARG A 3 65.10 57.38 -18.65
CA ARG A 3 64.00 56.74 -17.93
C ARG A 3 63.16 55.80 -18.75
N LEU A 4 63.16 55.93 -20.08
CA LEU A 4 62.25 55.06 -20.94
C LEU A 4 62.90 53.69 -21.23
N LYS A 5 64.24 53.58 -21.19
CA LYS A 5 64.91 52.27 -21.39
C LYS A 5 64.82 51.34 -20.17
N TRP A 6 64.66 51.86 -18.97
CA TRP A 6 64.48 51.04 -17.75
C TRP A 6 63.10 50.38 -17.68
N LEU A 7 62.09 51.10 -18.12
CA LEU A 7 60.70 50.55 -18.17
C LEU A 7 60.54 49.44 -19.21
N SER A 8 61.19 49.52 -20.37
CA SER A 8 61.18 48.51 -21.39
C SER A 8 61.86 47.18 -20.98
N ASN A 9 63.00 47.32 -20.27
CA ASN A 9 63.73 46.16 -19.76
C ASN A 9 62.98 45.47 -18.59
N LEU A 10 62.25 46.23 -17.73
CA LEU A 10 61.42 45.66 -16.66
C LEU A 10 60.21 44.88 -17.22
N PHE A 11 59.65 45.41 -18.32
CA PHE A 11 58.51 44.76 -18.99
C PHE A 11 58.94 43.46 -19.68
N VAL A 12 60.09 43.42 -20.32
CA VAL A 12 60.63 42.18 -20.95
C VAL A 12 61.01 41.14 -19.90
N ILE A 13 61.56 41.55 -18.74
CA ILE A 13 61.87 40.63 -17.65
C ILE A 13 60.55 40.07 -17.03
N LEU A 14 59.49 40.86 -16.90
CA LEU A 14 58.21 40.47 -16.35
C LEU A 14 57.46 39.49 -17.32
N VAL A 15 57.53 39.73 -18.63
CA VAL A 15 56.97 38.83 -19.65
C VAL A 15 57.74 37.50 -19.73
N LEU A 16 59.06 37.51 -19.62
CA LEU A 16 59.89 36.32 -19.56
C LEU A 16 59.69 35.54 -18.25
N ALA A 17 59.48 36.20 -17.12
CA ALA A 17 59.18 35.56 -15.85
C ALA A 17 57.78 34.92 -15.86
N SER A 18 56.77 35.53 -16.52
CA SER A 18 55.41 34.95 -16.67
C SER A 18 55.39 33.76 -17.60
N THR A 19 56.20 33.73 -18.66
CA THR A 19 56.31 32.56 -19.55
C THR A 19 57.04 31.38 -18.92
N ILE A 20 58.02 31.62 -18.02
CA ILE A 20 58.68 30.53 -17.30
C ILE A 20 57.78 29.95 -16.20
N ILE A 21 56.99 30.80 -15.56
CA ILE A 21 56.00 30.31 -14.56
C ILE A 21 54.88 29.48 -15.20
N CYS A 22 54.44 29.81 -16.42
CA CYS A 22 53.46 28.99 -17.14
C CYS A 22 54.02 27.63 -17.66
N ALA A 23 55.30 27.49 -17.83
CA ALA A 23 55.93 26.26 -18.32
C ALA A 23 56.23 25.24 -17.20
N SER A 24 56.07 25.59 -15.92
CA SER A 24 56.41 24.71 -14.79
C SER A 24 55.21 24.11 -14.06
N TYR A 25 53.97 24.50 -14.43
CA TYR A 25 52.76 23.81 -13.96
C TYR A 25 52.30 22.78 -15.00
N SER A 26 53.06 21.73 -15.21
CA SER A 26 52.49 20.46 -15.58
C SER A 26 51.72 19.98 -14.37
N LEU A 27 50.45 20.36 -14.27
CA LEU A 27 49.53 19.69 -13.38
C LEU A 27 49.68 18.21 -13.71
N PRO A 28 49.86 17.33 -12.69
CA PRO A 28 49.77 15.92 -12.97
C PRO A 28 48.36 15.76 -13.56
N VAL A 29 48.25 15.34 -14.81
CA VAL A 29 47.05 14.76 -15.34
C VAL A 29 46.85 13.57 -14.42
N SER A 30 46.02 13.77 -13.41
CA SER A 30 45.48 12.66 -12.64
C SER A 30 44.88 11.76 -13.71
N ALA A 31 45.55 10.66 -14.01
CA ALA A 31 44.97 9.63 -14.81
C ALA A 31 43.64 9.35 -14.11
N GLN A 32 42.53 9.81 -14.70
CA GLN A 32 41.24 9.34 -14.29
C GLN A 32 41.35 7.83 -14.45
N THR A 33 41.51 7.14 -13.32
CA THR A 33 41.38 5.71 -13.27
C THR A 33 39.98 5.44 -13.80
N ILE A 34 39.94 5.00 -15.05
CA ILE A 34 38.69 4.48 -15.64
C ILE A 34 38.22 3.44 -14.63
N PRO A 35 37.04 3.58 -14.04
CA PRO A 35 36.55 2.61 -13.08
C PRO A 35 36.71 1.24 -13.71
N GLY A 36 37.32 0.28 -13.00
CA GLY A 36 37.50 -1.07 -13.54
C GLY A 36 36.20 -1.67 -14.04
N ILE A 37 35.08 -1.26 -13.40
CA ILE A 37 33.70 -1.68 -13.73
C ILE A 37 32.94 -0.44 -14.23
N TYR A 38 32.20 -0.57 -15.36
CA TYR A 38 31.35 0.48 -15.89
C TYR A 38 30.02 -0.06 -16.43
N VAL A 39 28.95 0.75 -16.28
CA VAL A 39 27.60 0.42 -16.77
C VAL A 39 27.43 0.94 -18.19
N GLU A 40 27.11 0.05 -19.12
CA GLU A 40 26.78 0.40 -20.49
C GLU A 40 25.31 0.79 -20.65
N SER A 41 24.43 0.04 -20.00
CA SER A 41 23.00 0.35 -19.98
C SER A 41 22.34 -0.15 -18.69
N SER A 42 21.32 0.58 -18.25
CA SER A 42 20.50 0.20 -17.09
C SER A 42 19.12 0.80 -17.24
N HIS A 43 18.10 -0.04 -17.35
CA HIS A 43 16.70 0.38 -17.42
C HIS A 43 15.80 -0.66 -16.77
N ALA A 44 14.63 -0.21 -16.31
CA ALA A 44 13.56 -1.08 -15.83
C ALA A 44 12.33 -0.92 -16.74
N LEU A 45 11.52 -1.96 -16.84
CA LEU A 45 10.28 -1.99 -17.61
C LEU A 45 9.16 -2.55 -16.72
N SER A 46 8.05 -1.84 -16.66
CA SER A 46 6.81 -2.31 -16.06
C SER A 46 6.05 -3.10 -17.12
N ASN A 47 5.82 -4.38 -16.89
CA ASN A 47 5.00 -5.26 -17.72
C ASN A 47 3.73 -5.60 -16.92
N PHE A 48 2.89 -4.60 -16.74
CA PHE A 48 1.64 -4.72 -16.00
C PHE A 48 0.69 -5.72 -16.70
N PRO A 49 0.00 -6.62 -15.97
CA PRO A 49 0.01 -6.80 -14.50
C PRO A 49 1.04 -7.81 -13.98
N ASP A 50 1.88 -8.41 -14.81
CA ASP A 50 2.62 -9.63 -14.51
C ASP A 50 3.92 -9.42 -13.73
N ASN A 51 4.73 -8.41 -14.15
CA ASN A 51 6.06 -8.24 -13.56
C ASN A 51 6.68 -6.86 -13.83
N VAL A 52 7.74 -6.57 -13.07
CA VAL A 52 8.70 -5.52 -13.39
C VAL A 52 10.06 -6.16 -13.69
N SER A 53 10.64 -5.84 -14.84
CA SER A 53 11.95 -6.34 -15.25
C SER A 53 13.02 -5.27 -15.15
N PHE A 54 14.18 -5.64 -14.61
CA PHE A 54 15.35 -4.76 -14.41
C PHE A 54 16.48 -5.27 -15.26
N ASN A 55 16.88 -4.51 -16.26
CA ASN A 55 17.90 -4.88 -17.23
C ASN A 55 19.17 -4.07 -16.97
N LEU A 56 20.31 -4.76 -16.96
CA LEU A 56 21.63 -4.16 -16.78
C LEU A 56 22.59 -4.77 -17.78
N THR A 57 23.33 -3.91 -18.50
CA THR A 57 24.55 -4.30 -19.22
C THR A 57 25.73 -3.61 -18.57
N VAL A 58 26.70 -4.40 -18.16
CA VAL A 58 27.88 -3.95 -17.43
C VAL A 58 29.13 -4.63 -18.01
N ALA A 59 30.23 -3.91 -18.01
CA ALA A 59 31.53 -4.46 -18.39
C ALA A 59 32.59 -4.10 -17.36
N SER A 60 33.66 -4.91 -17.32
CA SER A 60 34.80 -4.72 -16.43
C SER A 60 36.10 -5.10 -17.15
N HIS A 61 37.21 -4.48 -16.75
CA HIS A 61 38.53 -4.89 -17.19
C HIS A 61 38.91 -6.28 -16.67
N GLU A 62 38.39 -6.65 -15.48
CA GLU A 62 38.56 -7.94 -14.85
C GLU A 62 37.27 -8.78 -14.97
N GLU A 63 37.35 -10.05 -14.71
CA GLU A 63 36.19 -10.92 -14.74
C GLU A 63 35.16 -10.53 -13.68
N LEU A 64 33.93 -10.35 -14.10
CA LEU A 64 32.80 -10.08 -13.23
C LEU A 64 32.57 -11.26 -12.28
N ARG A 65 32.31 -10.98 -11.00
CA ARG A 65 32.01 -11.96 -9.98
C ARG A 65 30.53 -12.04 -9.66
N SER A 66 29.90 -10.90 -9.42
CA SER A 66 28.48 -10.86 -9.06
C SER A 66 27.83 -9.54 -9.42
N ILE A 67 26.54 -9.62 -9.68
CA ILE A 67 25.63 -8.46 -9.78
C ILE A 67 24.51 -8.68 -8.76
N LYS A 68 24.33 -7.73 -7.86
CA LYS A 68 23.24 -7.71 -6.89
C LYS A 68 22.29 -6.57 -7.27
N LEU A 69 21.04 -6.90 -7.57
CA LEU A 69 19.94 -5.94 -7.61
C LEU A 69 19.44 -5.73 -6.18
N SER A 70 19.38 -4.48 -5.74
CA SER A 70 18.70 -4.08 -4.51
C SER A 70 17.51 -3.21 -4.88
N TYR A 71 16.34 -3.50 -4.31
CA TYR A 71 15.13 -2.74 -4.59
C TYR A 71 14.29 -2.51 -3.32
N GLN A 72 13.49 -1.47 -3.34
CA GLN A 72 12.62 -1.02 -2.25
C GLN A 72 11.27 -0.65 -2.87
N ILE A 73 10.17 -1.19 -2.32
CA ILE A 73 8.82 -0.93 -2.80
C ILE A 73 8.20 0.17 -1.94
N ASN A 74 7.63 1.17 -2.59
CA ASN A 74 7.09 2.37 -1.98
C ASN A 74 8.13 2.98 -1.01
N ASN A 75 7.77 3.43 0.13
CA ASN A 75 8.69 3.94 1.14
C ASN A 75 8.95 2.93 2.27
N SER A 76 8.87 1.60 1.96
CA SER A 76 9.23 0.56 2.94
C SER A 76 10.63 0.83 3.51
N PRO A 77 10.86 0.67 4.82
CA PRO A 77 12.22 0.79 5.37
C PRO A 77 13.17 -0.32 4.92
N THR A 78 12.64 -1.39 4.32
CA THR A 78 13.41 -2.59 3.97
C THR A 78 13.81 -2.59 2.51
N TRP A 79 15.11 -2.76 2.24
CA TRP A 79 15.65 -3.08 0.94
C TRP A 79 15.72 -4.59 0.76
N LEU A 80 15.11 -5.08 -0.31
CA LEU A 80 15.20 -6.48 -0.74
C LEU A 80 16.33 -6.61 -1.76
N SER A 81 16.90 -7.81 -1.91
CA SER A 81 17.98 -8.00 -2.90
C SER A 81 17.98 -9.40 -3.52
N VAL A 82 18.38 -9.43 -4.78
CA VAL A 82 18.63 -10.65 -5.55
C VAL A 82 20.03 -10.57 -6.11
N ILE A 83 20.78 -11.68 -6.02
CA ILE A 83 22.18 -11.76 -6.44
C ILE A 83 22.33 -12.82 -7.55
N GLN A 84 23.11 -12.47 -8.58
CA GLN A 84 23.57 -13.42 -9.60
C GLN A 84 25.09 -13.47 -9.58
N HIS A 85 25.65 -14.67 -9.65
CA HIS A 85 27.09 -14.94 -9.71
C HIS A 85 27.49 -15.35 -11.13
N PHE A 86 28.67 -14.93 -11.55
CA PHE A 86 29.18 -15.17 -12.89
C PHE A 86 30.60 -15.69 -12.84
N GLU A 87 31.00 -16.44 -13.89
CA GLU A 87 32.35 -16.93 -14.09
C GLU A 87 32.75 -16.62 -15.53
N ASN A 88 34.05 -16.24 -15.69
CA ASN A 88 34.69 -16.03 -17.00
C ASN A 88 34.04 -15.01 -17.93
N HIS A 89 33.44 -13.95 -17.37
CA HIS A 89 32.78 -12.88 -18.14
C HIS A 89 33.36 -11.53 -17.81
N HIS A 90 33.84 -10.78 -18.80
CA HIS A 90 34.25 -9.38 -18.67
C HIS A 90 33.11 -8.41 -19.04
N ARG A 91 32.09 -8.92 -19.70
CA ARG A 91 30.86 -8.17 -20.08
C ARG A 91 29.65 -9.07 -19.88
N MET A 92 28.61 -8.52 -19.25
CA MET A 92 27.40 -9.27 -18.96
C MET A 92 26.16 -8.40 -19.20
N THR A 93 25.17 -8.97 -19.85
CA THR A 93 23.80 -8.45 -19.88
C THR A 93 22.94 -9.37 -19.03
N THR A 94 22.29 -8.81 -18.00
CA THR A 94 21.45 -9.57 -17.08
C THR A 94 20.07 -8.94 -16.99
N ARG A 95 19.08 -9.78 -16.69
CA ARG A 95 17.71 -9.40 -16.42
C ARG A 95 17.26 -10.00 -15.10
N PHE A 96 16.80 -9.16 -14.18
CA PHE A 96 16.10 -9.57 -12.98
C PHE A 96 14.60 -9.32 -13.19
N VAL A 97 13.77 -10.23 -12.72
CA VAL A 97 12.31 -10.14 -12.84
C VAL A 97 11.70 -10.16 -11.44
N LEU A 98 10.94 -9.13 -11.12
CA LEU A 98 10.10 -9.06 -9.94
C LEU A 98 8.68 -9.40 -10.38
N SER A 99 8.20 -10.59 -10.00
CA SER A 99 6.77 -10.93 -10.17
C SER A 99 5.92 -10.00 -9.34
N THR A 100 4.80 -9.55 -9.90
CA THR A 100 3.84 -8.65 -9.28
C THR A 100 2.48 -9.31 -9.04
N SER A 101 2.40 -10.63 -9.20
CA SER A 101 1.19 -11.44 -9.05
C SER A 101 1.30 -12.44 -7.90
N GLY A 102 0.20 -13.07 -7.53
CA GLY A 102 0.11 -14.07 -6.46
C GLY A 102 0.58 -13.52 -5.11
N SER A 103 1.45 -14.26 -4.42
CA SER A 103 2.00 -13.86 -3.11
C SER A 103 2.90 -12.61 -3.16
N ASN A 104 3.33 -12.20 -4.35
CA ASN A 104 4.13 -11.01 -4.59
C ASN A 104 3.30 -9.84 -5.15
N PHE A 105 2.00 -9.93 -5.03
CA PHE A 105 1.10 -8.90 -5.57
C PHE A 105 1.56 -7.49 -5.22
N LEU A 106 1.67 -6.67 -6.24
CA LEU A 106 2.03 -5.27 -6.14
C LEU A 106 0.86 -4.43 -6.65
N THR A 107 0.41 -3.49 -5.84
CA THR A 107 -0.68 -2.59 -6.26
C THR A 107 -0.22 -1.69 -7.39
N PRO A 108 -1.10 -1.38 -8.37
CA PRO A 108 -0.85 -0.29 -9.32
C PRO A 108 -0.44 0.99 -8.59
N GLU A 109 0.28 1.86 -9.28
CA GLU A 109 0.85 3.12 -8.76
C GLU A 109 1.99 2.94 -7.75
N SER A 110 2.38 1.72 -7.43
CA SER A 110 3.55 1.47 -6.60
C SER A 110 4.83 2.02 -7.25
N THR A 111 5.68 2.57 -6.41
CA THR A 111 7.00 3.07 -6.79
C THR A 111 8.07 2.09 -6.36
N ILE A 112 8.94 1.68 -7.28
CA ILE A 112 10.06 0.78 -6.99
C ILE A 112 11.36 1.56 -7.19
N LYS A 113 12.08 1.78 -6.09
CA LYS A 113 13.46 2.30 -6.13
C LYS A 113 14.42 1.14 -6.24
N TYR A 114 15.45 1.28 -7.07
CA TYR A 114 16.42 0.19 -7.28
C TYR A 114 17.82 0.72 -7.61
N PHE A 115 18.81 -0.08 -7.28
CA PHE A 115 20.20 0.10 -7.69
C PHE A 115 20.89 -1.25 -7.80
N TYR A 116 22.06 -1.26 -8.44
CA TYR A 116 22.91 -2.44 -8.55
C TYR A 116 24.21 -2.24 -7.78
N ASP A 117 24.67 -3.31 -7.13
CA ASP A 117 26.04 -3.48 -6.67
C ASP A 117 26.72 -4.53 -7.58
N VAL A 118 27.76 -4.13 -8.27
CA VAL A 118 28.52 -5.00 -9.19
C VAL A 118 29.91 -5.20 -8.60
N SER A 119 30.42 -6.44 -8.62
CA SER A 119 31.78 -6.75 -8.18
C SER A 119 32.53 -7.60 -9.20
N ASP A 120 33.85 -7.43 -9.28
CA ASP A 120 34.76 -8.26 -10.06
C ASP A 120 35.58 -9.23 -9.18
N LYS A 121 36.38 -10.09 -9.81
CA LYS A 121 37.21 -11.06 -9.10
C LYS A 121 38.38 -10.42 -8.33
N ASN A 122 38.84 -9.26 -8.74
CA ASN A 122 39.92 -8.52 -8.06
C ASN A 122 39.43 -7.71 -6.85
N GLY A 123 38.13 -7.75 -6.56
CA GLY A 123 37.54 -7.07 -5.42
C GLY A 123 37.15 -5.60 -5.67
N SER A 124 37.23 -5.13 -6.92
CA SER A 124 36.63 -3.84 -7.29
C SER A 124 35.11 -3.94 -7.20
N SER A 125 34.47 -2.86 -6.83
CA SER A 125 33.01 -2.79 -6.75
C SER A 125 32.47 -1.47 -7.29
N LEU A 126 31.30 -1.52 -7.90
CA LEU A 126 30.56 -0.37 -8.39
C LEU A 126 29.14 -0.43 -7.87
N LYS A 127 28.71 0.61 -7.17
CA LYS A 127 27.30 0.84 -6.82
C LYS A 127 26.72 1.85 -7.78
N THR A 128 25.62 1.49 -8.47
CA THR A 128 24.96 2.43 -9.37
C THR A 128 24.14 3.47 -8.61
N PRO A 129 23.86 4.63 -9.20
CA PRO A 129 22.86 5.54 -8.66
C PRO A 129 21.51 4.85 -8.50
N THR A 130 20.77 5.21 -7.45
CA THR A 130 19.40 4.75 -7.26
C THR A 130 18.51 5.34 -8.36
N LYS A 131 17.77 4.47 -9.02
CA LYS A 131 16.73 4.78 -10.01
C LYS A 131 15.37 4.44 -9.46
N GLU A 132 14.33 4.93 -10.11
CA GLU A 132 12.95 4.70 -9.75
C GLU A 132 12.15 4.30 -10.98
N ILE A 133 11.21 3.37 -10.80
CA ILE A 133 10.19 3.03 -11.80
C ILE A 133 8.83 2.99 -11.09
N LYS A 134 7.80 3.49 -11.77
CA LYS A 134 6.41 3.34 -11.36
C LYS A 134 5.81 2.12 -12.00
N TYR A 135 5.10 1.34 -11.20
CA TYR A 135 4.29 0.22 -11.64
C TYR A 135 2.86 0.73 -11.86
N VAL A 136 2.49 1.00 -13.11
CA VAL A 136 1.22 1.62 -13.48
C VAL A 136 0.42 0.71 -14.40
N ASP A 137 -0.90 0.81 -14.30
CA ASP A 137 -1.81 0.20 -15.27
C ASP A 137 -1.86 1.07 -16.53
N PRO A 138 -1.36 0.59 -17.68
CA PRO A 138 -1.28 1.40 -18.91
C PRO A 138 -2.59 1.43 -19.73
N ARG A 139 -3.66 0.76 -19.26
CA ARG A 139 -4.93 0.67 -20.00
C ARG A 139 -5.72 1.97 -19.96
N PHE A 140 -5.46 2.84 -18.97
CA PHE A 140 -6.22 4.05 -18.72
C PHE A 140 -5.32 5.28 -18.60
N GLU A 141 -5.89 6.45 -18.93
CA GLU A 141 -5.27 7.74 -18.67
C GLU A 141 -5.63 8.19 -17.24
N TRP A 142 -4.76 7.89 -16.28
CA TRP A 142 -4.97 8.16 -14.87
C TRP A 142 -4.82 9.64 -14.54
N ALA A 143 -5.87 10.24 -14.00
CA ALA A 143 -5.84 11.51 -13.29
C ALA A 143 -5.66 11.29 -11.79
N LYS A 144 -5.21 12.32 -11.07
CA LYS A 144 -4.99 12.25 -9.62
C LYS A 144 -5.41 13.52 -8.92
N ILE A 145 -5.99 13.34 -7.73
CA ILE A 145 -6.27 14.44 -6.81
C ILE A 145 -5.64 14.13 -5.44
N GLN A 146 -5.33 15.20 -4.70
CA GLN A 146 -4.83 15.12 -3.34
C GLN A 146 -5.89 15.64 -2.38
N ILE A 147 -6.28 14.81 -1.38
CA ILE A 147 -7.27 15.14 -0.37
C ILE A 147 -6.71 14.78 1.00
N GLY A 148 -6.21 15.76 1.73
CA GLY A 148 -5.50 15.50 2.97
C GLY A 148 -4.33 14.52 2.77
N PRO A 149 -4.30 13.37 3.47
CA PRO A 149 -3.27 12.35 3.30
C PRO A 149 -3.49 11.47 2.06
N LEU A 150 -4.67 11.48 1.44
CA LEU A 150 -5.04 10.62 0.32
C LEU A 150 -4.60 11.23 -1.00
N THR A 151 -3.87 10.44 -1.81
CA THR A 151 -3.73 10.63 -3.25
C THR A 151 -4.68 9.66 -3.94
N LEU A 152 -5.73 10.14 -4.57
CA LEU A 152 -6.71 9.33 -5.28
C LEU A 152 -6.44 9.35 -6.78
N GLY A 153 -6.18 8.18 -7.36
CA GLY A 153 -6.07 7.94 -8.80
C GLY A 153 -7.42 7.48 -9.37
N TYR A 154 -7.81 8.03 -10.49
CA TYR A 154 -9.06 7.74 -11.19
C TYR A 154 -8.92 7.99 -12.69
N HIS A 155 -9.88 7.54 -13.49
CA HIS A 155 -9.94 7.82 -14.93
C HIS A 155 -11.39 8.10 -15.36
N ASP A 156 -11.56 8.79 -16.49
CA ASP A 156 -12.86 9.03 -17.16
C ASP A 156 -13.96 9.61 -16.24
N GLN A 157 -13.61 10.55 -15.36
CA GLN A 157 -14.54 11.26 -14.46
C GLN A 157 -14.69 12.73 -14.89
N SER A 158 -15.88 13.34 -14.65
CA SER A 158 -16.06 14.76 -14.90
C SER A 158 -15.45 15.61 -13.78
N ASP A 159 -15.01 16.83 -14.13
CA ASP A 159 -14.45 17.78 -13.17
C ASP A 159 -15.45 18.11 -12.06
N GLU A 160 -16.75 18.24 -12.37
CA GLU A 160 -17.80 18.54 -11.40
C GLU A 160 -17.96 17.41 -10.37
N ALA A 161 -17.93 16.13 -10.82
CA ALA A 161 -18.03 14.99 -9.92
C ALA A 161 -16.82 14.94 -8.97
N ILE A 162 -15.63 15.21 -9.49
CA ILE A 162 -14.38 15.22 -8.72
C ILE A 162 -14.36 16.39 -7.73
N GLU A 163 -14.81 17.58 -8.12
CA GLU A 163 -14.91 18.72 -7.20
C GLU A 163 -15.89 18.46 -6.05
N GLN A 164 -17.06 17.85 -6.33
CA GLN A 164 -18.02 17.51 -5.29
C GLN A 164 -17.43 16.47 -4.34
N LEU A 165 -16.90 15.39 -4.86
CA LEU A 165 -16.24 14.33 -4.07
C LEU A 165 -15.11 14.90 -3.19
N THR A 166 -14.29 15.79 -3.74
CA THR A 166 -13.19 16.43 -3.00
C THR A 166 -13.70 17.24 -1.80
N ARG A 167 -14.79 18.00 -1.97
CA ARG A 167 -15.38 18.76 -0.86
C ARG A 167 -15.87 17.85 0.26
N ASP A 168 -16.57 16.78 -0.12
CA ASP A 168 -17.17 15.85 0.84
C ASP A 168 -16.07 15.05 1.58
N LEU A 169 -15.08 14.53 0.87
CA LEU A 169 -13.97 13.79 1.45
C LEU A 169 -13.08 14.63 2.37
N THR A 170 -12.87 15.92 2.05
CA THR A 170 -12.00 16.79 2.86
C THR A 170 -12.48 16.85 4.31
N LEU A 171 -13.79 17.02 4.53
CA LEU A 171 -14.35 17.04 5.88
C LEU A 171 -14.22 15.68 6.58
N ASN A 172 -14.48 14.60 5.85
CA ASN A 172 -14.41 13.26 6.41
C ASN A 172 -12.99 12.87 6.83
N PHE A 173 -11.97 13.27 6.08
CA PHE A 173 -10.58 13.01 6.46
C PHE A 173 -10.16 13.73 7.75
N GLU A 174 -10.69 14.93 8.02
CA GLU A 174 -10.48 15.58 9.31
C GLU A 174 -11.16 14.81 10.45
N ILE A 175 -12.39 14.32 10.23
CA ILE A 175 -13.08 13.45 11.19
C ILE A 175 -12.29 12.17 11.47
N LEU A 176 -11.83 11.49 10.42
CA LEU A 176 -11.00 10.28 10.55
C LEU A 176 -9.71 10.55 11.33
N ARG A 177 -9.01 11.64 11.01
CA ARG A 177 -7.78 12.04 11.68
C ARG A 177 -7.98 12.28 13.17
N GLU A 178 -9.05 12.96 13.53
CA GLU A 178 -9.41 13.22 14.92
C GLU A 178 -9.86 11.94 15.65
N PHE A 179 -10.67 11.12 15.00
CA PHE A 179 -11.17 9.86 15.56
C PHE A 179 -10.02 8.89 15.88
N PHE A 180 -9.06 8.72 14.97
CA PHE A 180 -7.91 7.86 15.17
C PHE A 180 -6.73 8.52 15.90
N LEU A 181 -6.87 9.76 16.37
CA LEU A 181 -5.84 10.54 17.08
C LEU A 181 -4.53 10.69 16.29
N ILE A 182 -4.60 10.75 14.96
CA ILE A 182 -3.42 10.84 14.10
C ILE A 182 -3.10 12.31 13.82
N LYS A 183 -2.02 12.82 14.42
CA LYS A 183 -1.59 14.23 14.21
C LYS A 183 -1.02 14.46 12.81
N ASN A 184 -0.19 13.53 12.34
CA ASN A 184 0.50 13.60 11.06
C ASN A 184 0.31 12.28 10.32
N PRO A 185 -0.79 12.10 9.59
CA PRO A 185 -1.03 10.87 8.84
C PRO A 185 0.04 10.69 7.75
N LYS A 186 0.52 9.46 7.61
CA LYS A 186 1.38 9.10 6.48
C LYS A 186 0.54 9.14 5.20
N PRO A 187 1.15 9.45 4.05
CA PRO A 187 0.45 9.39 2.77
C PRO A 187 -0.18 8.02 2.52
N ILE A 188 -1.40 8.02 2.04
CA ILE A 188 -2.13 6.85 1.56
C ILE A 188 -2.53 7.05 0.09
N ASN A 189 -2.68 5.98 -0.66
CA ASN A 189 -3.08 6.03 -2.04
C ASN A 189 -4.39 5.25 -2.23
N GLY A 190 -5.27 5.78 -3.05
CA GLY A 190 -6.46 5.10 -3.53
C GLY A 190 -6.45 5.03 -5.04
N ILE A 191 -6.89 3.92 -5.62
CA ILE A 191 -7.03 3.74 -7.05
C ILE A 191 -8.43 3.22 -7.30
N ILE A 192 -9.23 4.02 -8.00
CA ILE A 192 -10.62 3.72 -8.28
C ILE A 192 -10.79 3.47 -9.78
N TYR A 193 -11.20 2.26 -10.08
CA TYR A 193 -11.67 1.85 -11.40
C TYR A 193 -13.14 2.22 -11.59
N ASN A 194 -13.59 2.37 -12.82
CA ASN A 194 -15.01 2.67 -13.07
C ASN A 194 -15.89 1.44 -12.94
N HIS A 195 -15.36 0.28 -13.30
CA HIS A 195 -16.10 -0.98 -13.32
C HIS A 195 -15.35 -2.10 -12.59
N ARG A 196 -16.12 -3.00 -12.01
CA ARG A 196 -15.60 -4.20 -11.33
C ARG A 196 -14.70 -5.05 -12.23
N SER A 197 -15.07 -5.21 -13.50
CA SER A 197 -14.28 -5.98 -14.47
C SER A 197 -12.89 -5.43 -14.73
N GLU A 198 -12.68 -4.14 -14.53
CA GLU A 198 -11.37 -3.50 -14.67
C GLU A 198 -10.47 -3.85 -13.49
N LEU A 199 -11.05 -3.88 -12.27
CA LEU A 199 -10.33 -4.18 -11.03
C LEU A 199 -10.02 -5.68 -10.89
N VAL A 200 -10.97 -6.55 -11.16
CA VAL A 200 -10.86 -8.00 -10.89
C VAL A 200 -9.69 -8.65 -11.64
N ASN A 201 -9.43 -8.20 -12.86
CA ASN A 201 -8.33 -8.72 -13.67
C ASN A 201 -6.94 -8.39 -13.09
N GLU A 202 -6.87 -7.46 -12.13
CA GLU A 202 -5.63 -6.96 -11.56
C GLU A 202 -5.37 -7.46 -10.14
N LEU A 203 -6.29 -8.25 -9.59
CA LEU A 203 -6.15 -8.81 -8.26
C LEU A 203 -5.49 -10.19 -8.29
N PRO A 204 -4.84 -10.60 -7.20
CA PRO A 204 -4.29 -11.95 -7.12
C PRO A 204 -5.38 -13.01 -7.36
N GLU A 205 -5.06 -14.09 -8.07
CA GLU A 205 -6.01 -15.18 -8.34
C GLU A 205 -6.61 -15.78 -7.04
N GLU A 206 -5.83 -15.76 -5.95
CA GLU A 206 -6.31 -16.21 -4.64
C GLU A 206 -7.31 -15.24 -3.99
N ALA A 207 -7.39 -14.00 -4.47
CA ALA A 207 -8.45 -13.08 -4.11
C ALA A 207 -9.73 -13.46 -4.86
N THR A 208 -10.32 -14.61 -4.52
CA THR A 208 -11.67 -14.97 -4.95
C THR A 208 -12.62 -13.93 -4.38
N ILE A 209 -12.96 -12.95 -5.20
CA ILE A 209 -13.78 -11.83 -4.79
C ILE A 209 -15.23 -12.22 -4.94
N PRO A 210 -15.98 -12.42 -3.83
CA PRO A 210 -17.41 -12.44 -3.91
C PRO A 210 -17.92 -11.15 -4.58
N GLU A 211 -18.99 -11.24 -5.33
CA GLU A 211 -19.55 -10.11 -6.10
C GLU A 211 -19.92 -8.88 -5.25
N ILE A 212 -19.95 -9.07 -3.94
CA ILE A 212 -20.31 -8.06 -2.95
C ILE A 212 -19.18 -7.08 -2.58
N TYR A 213 -17.95 -7.32 -3.05
CA TYR A 213 -16.79 -6.50 -2.70
C TYR A 213 -16.54 -5.38 -3.69
N HIS A 214 -16.47 -4.14 -3.19
CA HIS A 214 -16.25 -2.94 -4.00
C HIS A 214 -14.82 -2.39 -3.86
N GLY A 215 -14.09 -2.76 -2.81
CA GLY A 215 -12.73 -2.30 -2.57
C GLY A 215 -11.88 -3.25 -1.71
N PHE A 216 -10.60 -2.91 -1.60
CA PHE A 216 -9.58 -3.68 -0.88
C PHE A 216 -8.46 -2.78 -0.38
N ALA A 217 -8.19 -2.77 0.91
CA ALA A 217 -7.05 -2.06 1.49
C ALA A 217 -5.83 -2.97 1.67
N PHE A 218 -4.69 -2.55 1.14
CA PHE A 218 -3.38 -3.18 1.29
C PHE A 218 -2.57 -2.40 2.34
N LEU A 219 -2.69 -2.81 3.60
CA LEU A 219 -2.16 -2.05 4.74
C LEU A 219 -0.64 -1.84 4.67
N ASP A 220 0.10 -2.88 4.30
CA ASP A 220 1.57 -2.82 4.18
C ASP A 220 2.02 -1.87 3.08
N GLN A 221 1.24 -1.71 2.02
CA GLN A 221 1.52 -0.84 0.89
C GLN A 221 0.92 0.55 1.06
N GLN A 222 0.05 0.75 2.04
CA GLN A 222 -0.71 1.98 2.27
C GLN A 222 -1.50 2.41 1.02
N VAL A 223 -2.13 1.42 0.36
CA VAL A 223 -2.92 1.60 -0.86
C VAL A 223 -4.24 0.87 -0.71
N PHE A 224 -5.30 1.44 -1.23
CA PHE A 224 -6.53 0.70 -1.50
C PHE A 224 -6.87 0.71 -3.00
N LEU A 225 -7.52 -0.34 -3.45
CA LEU A 225 -8.10 -0.46 -4.78
C LEU A 225 -9.61 -0.57 -4.64
N GLY A 226 -10.35 0.06 -5.53
CA GLY A 226 -11.81 -0.02 -5.54
C GLY A 226 -12.39 0.20 -6.92
N PHE A 227 -13.70 0.02 -7.06
CA PHE A 227 -14.43 0.39 -8.27
C PHE A 227 -15.73 1.12 -7.91
N GLY A 228 -16.13 2.02 -8.81
CA GLY A 228 -17.18 3.00 -8.54
C GLY A 228 -16.66 4.18 -7.70
N MET A 229 -16.93 5.38 -8.15
CA MET A 229 -16.48 6.61 -7.46
C MET A 229 -17.42 6.95 -6.31
N GLU A 230 -17.53 6.04 -5.33
CA GLU A 230 -18.43 6.15 -4.20
C GLU A 230 -17.72 6.73 -2.96
N HIS A 231 -18.35 7.72 -2.34
CA HIS A 231 -17.84 8.39 -1.15
C HIS A 231 -17.62 7.42 0.01
N ASP A 232 -18.61 6.56 0.29
CA ASP A 232 -18.56 5.60 1.40
C ASP A 232 -17.43 4.59 1.21
N LEU A 233 -17.23 4.07 0.00
CA LEU A 233 -16.12 3.18 -0.33
C LEU A 233 -14.77 3.82 0.00
N ILE A 234 -14.54 5.06 -0.44
CA ILE A 234 -13.27 5.75 -0.23
C ILE A 234 -13.00 5.97 1.25
N ILE A 235 -14.02 6.34 2.03
CA ILE A 235 -13.90 6.53 3.48
C ILE A 235 -13.67 5.19 4.18
N HIS A 236 -14.40 4.14 3.81
CA HIS A 236 -14.23 2.80 4.35
C HIS A 236 -12.79 2.31 4.20
N GLU A 237 -12.29 2.27 2.97
CA GLU A 237 -10.93 1.78 2.67
C GLU A 237 -9.84 2.66 3.29
N SER A 238 -10.05 3.98 3.27
CA SER A 238 -9.14 4.91 3.96
C SER A 238 -9.13 4.69 5.48
N SER A 239 -10.27 4.33 6.07
CA SER A 239 -10.36 4.04 7.51
C SER A 239 -9.50 2.85 7.90
N HIS A 240 -9.44 1.79 7.07
CA HIS A 240 -8.52 0.68 7.31
C HIS A 240 -7.06 1.10 7.33
N LEU A 241 -6.65 1.91 6.35
CA LEU A 241 -5.27 2.39 6.24
C LEU A 241 -4.91 3.31 7.42
N LEU A 242 -5.82 4.21 7.82
CA LEU A 242 -5.60 5.11 8.95
C LEU A 242 -5.66 4.37 10.28
N LEU A 243 -6.57 3.40 10.46
CA LEU A 243 -6.58 2.53 11.63
C LEU A 243 -5.26 1.76 11.77
N ALA A 244 -4.74 1.22 10.67
CA ALA A 244 -3.42 0.56 10.66
C ALA A 244 -2.30 1.52 11.05
N GLN A 245 -2.33 2.79 10.62
CA GLN A 245 -1.38 3.81 11.06
C GLN A 245 -1.52 4.13 12.55
N ALA A 246 -2.75 4.23 13.07
CA ALA A 246 -3.01 4.45 14.49
C ALA A 246 -2.51 3.28 15.36
N MET A 247 -2.60 2.05 14.84
CA MET A 247 -2.05 0.87 15.50
C MET A 247 -0.52 0.79 15.45
N ASN A 248 0.12 1.65 14.68
CA ASN A 248 1.58 1.81 14.58
C ASN A 248 2.31 0.46 14.41
N GLU A 249 3.16 0.08 15.35
CA GLU A 249 3.99 -1.13 15.26
C GLU A 249 3.34 -2.39 15.85
N ARG A 250 2.03 -2.41 16.02
CA ARG A 250 1.32 -3.56 16.53
C ARG A 250 1.57 -4.80 15.64
N LYS A 251 2.15 -5.84 16.23
CA LYS A 251 2.50 -7.08 15.49
C LYS A 251 1.32 -8.04 15.33
N THR A 252 0.35 -7.97 16.23
CA THR A 252 -0.83 -8.83 16.18
C THR A 252 -1.94 -8.12 15.42
N PRO A 253 -2.51 -8.71 14.37
CA PRO A 253 -3.64 -8.13 13.66
C PRO A 253 -4.82 -7.88 14.61
N LEU A 254 -5.60 -6.85 14.34
CA LEU A 254 -6.89 -6.68 14.98
C LEU A 254 -7.87 -7.74 14.45
N PRO A 255 -8.83 -8.23 15.25
CA PRO A 255 -9.87 -9.10 14.75
C PRO A 255 -10.70 -8.41 13.65
N ALA A 256 -11.16 -9.18 12.67
CA ALA A 256 -11.84 -8.62 11.52
C ALA A 256 -13.11 -7.84 11.91
N TRP A 257 -13.88 -8.30 12.92
CA TRP A 257 -15.06 -7.57 13.35
C TRP A 257 -14.76 -6.13 13.80
N LEU A 258 -13.60 -5.90 14.42
CA LEU A 258 -13.23 -4.56 14.87
C LEU A 258 -12.76 -3.68 13.70
N GLN A 259 -12.00 -4.25 12.78
CA GLN A 259 -11.53 -3.53 11.59
C GLN A 259 -12.71 -3.11 10.71
N GLU A 260 -13.57 -4.06 10.34
CA GLU A 260 -14.74 -3.81 9.49
C GLU A 260 -15.77 -2.92 10.20
N GLY A 261 -15.99 -3.19 11.48
CA GLY A 261 -16.95 -2.43 12.26
C GLY A 261 -16.56 -0.95 12.38
N VAL A 262 -15.27 -0.65 12.57
CA VAL A 262 -14.79 0.73 12.61
C VAL A 262 -14.89 1.38 11.24
N SER A 263 -14.46 0.69 10.18
CA SER A 263 -14.49 1.23 8.83
C SER A 263 -15.92 1.51 8.35
N SER A 264 -16.85 0.58 8.58
CA SER A 264 -18.26 0.78 8.26
C SER A 264 -18.93 1.86 9.14
N TYR A 265 -18.52 1.97 10.42
CA TYR A 265 -19.01 3.06 11.28
C TYR A 265 -18.61 4.44 10.76
N MET A 266 -17.46 4.55 10.10
CA MET A 266 -16.97 5.83 9.55
C MET A 266 -17.60 6.20 8.20
N GLU A 267 -18.34 5.30 7.54
CA GLU A 267 -19.05 5.60 6.29
C GLU A 267 -20.09 6.71 6.51
N PRO A 268 -20.10 7.79 5.69
CA PRO A 268 -21.05 8.88 5.83
C PRO A 268 -22.52 8.49 5.72
N SER A 269 -22.82 7.54 4.82
CA SER A 269 -24.18 7.08 4.53
C SER A 269 -24.58 5.82 5.30
N ARG A 270 -23.91 5.56 6.43
CA ARG A 270 -24.22 4.37 7.24
C ARG A 270 -25.71 4.29 7.58
N ILE A 271 -26.24 3.07 7.43
CA ILE A 271 -27.65 2.80 7.66
C ILE A 271 -27.83 2.25 9.08
N SER A 272 -28.76 2.81 9.82
CA SER A 272 -29.19 2.19 11.08
C SER A 272 -29.92 0.89 10.77
N TYR A 273 -29.33 -0.23 11.18
CA TYR A 273 -29.89 -1.56 10.91
C TYR A 273 -31.07 -1.88 11.82
N ASP A 274 -32.02 -2.65 11.28
CA ASP A 274 -33.09 -3.25 12.07
C ASP A 274 -32.50 -4.28 13.06
N GLY A 275 -32.51 -3.92 14.32
CA GLY A 275 -32.00 -4.75 15.41
C GLY A 275 -32.66 -6.14 15.48
N TYR A 276 -33.91 -6.27 15.02
CA TYR A 276 -34.61 -7.55 14.98
C TYR A 276 -33.95 -8.55 14.01
N SER A 277 -33.45 -8.09 12.87
CA SER A 277 -32.73 -8.93 11.91
C SER A 277 -31.41 -9.45 12.50
N LEU A 278 -30.68 -8.62 13.23
CA LEU A 278 -29.41 -8.98 13.87
C LEU A 278 -29.62 -9.90 15.09
N SER A 279 -30.70 -9.74 15.84
CA SER A 279 -30.96 -10.52 17.06
C SER A 279 -31.26 -12.00 16.82
N LYS A 280 -31.57 -12.39 15.58
CA LYS A 280 -31.87 -13.78 15.20
C LYS A 280 -30.65 -14.66 14.98
N GLN A 281 -29.49 -14.07 14.77
CA GLN A 281 -28.27 -14.80 14.51
C GLN A 281 -27.38 -14.81 15.76
N THR A 282 -26.78 -15.96 16.04
CA THR A 282 -26.08 -16.22 17.31
C THR A 282 -24.56 -16.41 17.13
N VAL A 283 -23.95 -15.85 16.06
CA VAL A 283 -22.50 -15.93 15.87
C VAL A 283 -21.83 -15.12 16.99
N PRO A 284 -21.05 -15.73 17.90
CA PRO A 284 -20.37 -15.00 18.97
C PRO A 284 -19.35 -13.98 18.42
N LEU A 285 -19.28 -12.80 19.02
CA LEU A 285 -18.31 -11.76 18.61
C LEU A 285 -16.85 -12.27 18.71
N SER A 286 -16.54 -13.07 19.71
CA SER A 286 -15.22 -13.69 19.90
C SER A 286 -14.82 -14.67 18.78
N SER A 287 -15.76 -15.13 17.97
CA SER A 287 -15.48 -15.98 16.80
C SER A 287 -15.32 -15.22 15.48
N MET A 288 -15.55 -13.90 15.50
CA MET A 288 -15.50 -13.04 14.31
C MET A 288 -14.07 -12.49 14.04
N GLU A 289 -13.08 -13.37 14.11
CA GLU A 289 -11.66 -13.05 13.90
C GLU A 289 -11.31 -12.85 12.41
N SER A 290 -12.09 -13.46 11.51
CA SER A 290 -11.93 -13.38 10.05
C SER A 290 -13.26 -13.18 9.37
N VAL A 291 -13.24 -12.55 8.20
CA VAL A 291 -14.43 -12.39 7.35
C VAL A 291 -14.84 -13.75 6.80
N PRO A 292 -16.14 -14.12 6.87
CA PRO A 292 -16.65 -15.37 6.32
C PRO A 292 -16.57 -15.38 4.78
N GLN A 293 -16.89 -16.54 4.18
CA GLN A 293 -16.72 -16.72 2.73
C GLN A 293 -18.02 -16.65 1.93
N THR A 294 -19.18 -16.83 2.58
CA THR A 294 -20.46 -16.81 1.85
C THR A 294 -21.10 -15.43 1.87
N PRO A 295 -21.77 -15.00 0.79
CA PRO A 295 -22.38 -13.67 0.72
C PRO A 295 -23.33 -13.34 1.86
N VAL A 296 -24.12 -14.32 2.30
CA VAL A 296 -25.10 -14.14 3.40
C VAL A 296 -24.40 -13.93 4.74
N GLU A 297 -23.37 -14.72 5.03
CA GLU A 297 -22.59 -14.59 6.26
C GLU A 297 -21.77 -13.31 6.27
N ILE A 298 -21.23 -12.91 5.13
CA ILE A 298 -20.52 -11.64 4.96
C ILE A 298 -21.45 -10.47 5.28
N ALA A 299 -22.64 -10.42 4.69
CA ALA A 299 -23.60 -9.36 4.92
C ALA A 299 -24.01 -9.26 6.41
N TYR A 300 -24.16 -10.39 7.10
CA TYR A 300 -24.39 -10.40 8.53
C TYR A 300 -23.17 -9.93 9.31
N PHE A 301 -21.99 -10.40 8.94
CA PHE A 301 -20.72 -10.06 9.57
C PHE A 301 -20.48 -8.54 9.63
N TYR A 302 -20.64 -7.84 8.50
CA TYR A 302 -20.49 -6.39 8.42
C TYR A 302 -21.51 -5.65 9.27
N ARG A 303 -22.78 -6.02 9.16
CA ARG A 303 -23.85 -5.41 9.94
C ARG A 303 -23.64 -5.57 11.44
N LYS A 304 -23.25 -6.77 11.88
CA LYS A 304 -22.97 -7.02 13.28
C LYS A 304 -21.74 -6.22 13.74
N SER A 305 -20.67 -6.23 12.98
CA SER A 305 -19.43 -5.52 13.28
C SER A 305 -19.68 -4.01 13.45
N GLU A 306 -20.34 -3.37 12.49
CA GLU A 306 -20.73 -1.96 12.54
C GLU A 306 -21.63 -1.68 13.74
N SER A 307 -22.68 -2.48 13.94
CA SER A 307 -23.62 -2.31 15.03
C SER A 307 -22.98 -2.46 16.42
N VAL A 308 -22.01 -3.36 16.59
CA VAL A 308 -21.26 -3.51 17.85
C VAL A 308 -20.37 -2.29 18.11
N VAL A 309 -19.69 -1.78 17.08
CA VAL A 309 -18.86 -0.57 17.21
C VAL A 309 -19.75 0.65 17.50
N SER A 310 -20.89 0.78 16.83
CA SER A 310 -21.89 1.82 17.13
C SER A 310 -22.37 1.73 18.57
N PHE A 311 -22.66 0.55 19.08
CA PHE A 311 -23.04 0.31 20.47
C PHE A 311 -21.96 0.75 21.46
N LEU A 312 -20.69 0.42 21.21
CA LEU A 312 -19.56 0.88 22.04
C LEU A 312 -19.43 2.40 22.09
N LEU A 313 -19.66 3.06 20.95
CA LEU A 313 -19.43 4.49 20.79
C LEU A 313 -20.61 5.35 21.26
N GLN A 314 -21.84 4.83 21.20
CA GLN A 314 -23.04 5.65 21.36
C GLN A 314 -23.98 5.18 22.46
N GLU A 315 -24.02 3.86 22.77
CA GLU A 315 -25.04 3.31 23.66
C GLU A 315 -24.48 2.83 25.00
N LEU A 316 -23.30 2.15 24.99
CA LEU A 316 -22.71 1.58 26.20
C LEU A 316 -22.30 2.67 27.21
N GLN A 317 -21.71 3.76 26.71
CA GLN A 317 -21.29 4.92 27.50
C GLN A 317 -21.60 6.21 26.74
N PRO A 318 -22.86 6.66 26.68
CA PRO A 318 -23.30 7.72 25.74
C PRO A 318 -22.54 9.05 25.87
N GLU A 319 -22.07 9.39 27.08
CA GLU A 319 -21.37 10.66 27.30
C GLU A 319 -19.87 10.60 26.94
N ASN A 320 -19.26 9.41 26.97
CA ASN A 320 -17.81 9.23 26.88
C ASN A 320 -17.36 8.16 25.86
N GLY A 321 -18.28 7.55 25.12
CA GLY A 321 -17.99 6.37 24.27
C GLY A 321 -16.87 6.62 23.28
N VAL A 322 -16.84 7.75 22.60
CA VAL A 322 -15.76 8.11 21.65
C VAL A 322 -14.42 8.23 22.37
N THR A 323 -14.37 8.92 23.53
CA THR A 323 -13.14 9.09 24.31
C THR A 323 -12.62 7.76 24.86
N LEU A 324 -13.52 6.90 25.33
CA LEU A 324 -13.16 5.56 25.78
C LEU A 324 -12.67 4.68 24.63
N PHE A 325 -13.31 4.77 23.46
CA PHE A 325 -12.87 4.05 22.29
C PHE A 325 -11.49 4.52 21.80
N GLN A 326 -11.24 5.82 21.80
CA GLN A 326 -9.91 6.36 21.54
C GLN A 326 -8.87 5.87 22.53
N SER A 327 -9.21 5.81 23.82
CA SER A 327 -8.34 5.24 24.86
C SER A 327 -8.07 3.76 24.63
N PHE A 328 -9.09 3.01 24.22
CA PHE A 328 -8.98 1.61 23.82
C PHE A 328 -8.01 1.42 22.65
N LEU A 329 -8.11 2.25 21.59
CA LEU A 329 -7.18 2.21 20.46
C LEU A 329 -5.75 2.54 20.89
N VAL A 330 -5.57 3.56 21.73
CA VAL A 330 -4.24 3.93 22.27
C VAL A 330 -3.64 2.80 23.09
N LEU A 331 -4.43 2.12 23.90
CA LEU A 331 -3.96 0.97 24.69
C LEU A 331 -3.53 -0.19 23.78
N LEU A 332 -4.35 -0.52 22.77
CA LEU A 332 -4.04 -1.53 21.77
C LEU A 332 -2.76 -1.22 20.99
N ALA A 333 -2.50 0.04 20.66
CA ALA A 333 -1.33 0.46 19.88
C ALA A 333 -0.03 0.43 20.70
N ASN A 334 -0.08 0.76 21.99
CA ASN A 334 1.11 0.98 22.82
C ASN A 334 1.59 -0.25 23.60
N SER A 335 0.81 -1.31 23.67
CA SER A 335 1.22 -2.53 24.34
C SER A 335 1.80 -3.54 23.36
N PRO A 336 2.92 -4.22 23.69
CA PRO A 336 3.55 -5.17 22.78
C PRO A 336 2.67 -6.41 22.47
N TYR A 337 1.74 -6.77 23.35
CA TYR A 337 0.84 -7.94 23.21
C TYR A 337 -0.55 -7.72 23.84
N PRO A 338 -1.22 -6.57 23.63
CA PRO A 338 -2.54 -6.40 24.23
C PRO A 338 -3.54 -7.31 23.50
N SER A 339 -4.28 -8.11 24.24
CA SER A 339 -5.49 -8.72 23.66
C SER A 339 -6.59 -7.67 23.56
N VAL A 340 -7.45 -7.78 22.57
CA VAL A 340 -8.64 -6.93 22.46
C VAL A 340 -9.50 -7.05 23.71
N ASN A 341 -9.63 -8.26 24.25
CA ASN A 341 -10.41 -8.52 25.47
C ASN A 341 -9.83 -7.78 26.69
N GLN A 342 -8.52 -7.83 26.90
CA GLN A 342 -7.88 -7.09 28.00
C GLN A 342 -8.03 -5.58 27.84
N SER A 343 -7.89 -5.06 26.62
CA SER A 343 -8.04 -3.63 26.36
C SER A 343 -9.48 -3.16 26.54
N LEU A 344 -10.47 -4.00 26.24
CA LEU A 344 -11.89 -3.73 26.53
C LEU A 344 -12.15 -3.67 28.03
N ASP A 345 -11.60 -4.63 28.79
CA ASP A 345 -11.73 -4.67 30.24
C ASP A 345 -11.11 -3.42 30.90
N GLU A 346 -9.90 -3.04 30.50
CA GLU A 346 -9.21 -1.87 31.05
C GLU A 346 -9.89 -0.53 30.70
N THR A 347 -10.57 -0.43 29.54
CA THR A 347 -11.17 0.84 29.09
C THR A 347 -12.67 0.93 29.36
N PHE A 348 -13.41 -0.15 29.15
CA PHE A 348 -14.87 -0.18 29.28
C PHE A 348 -15.34 -1.01 30.49
N GLY A 349 -14.45 -1.75 31.16
CA GLY A 349 -14.78 -2.62 32.30
C GLY A 349 -15.56 -3.87 31.90
N ILE A 350 -15.47 -4.33 30.64
CA ILE A 350 -16.20 -5.47 30.12
C ILE A 350 -15.31 -6.38 29.28
N THR A 351 -15.62 -7.68 29.25
CA THR A 351 -15.01 -8.65 28.32
C THR A 351 -15.74 -8.63 26.97
N ILE A 352 -15.14 -9.31 25.95
CA ILE A 352 -15.75 -9.43 24.62
C ILE A 352 -17.08 -10.20 24.66
N GLU A 353 -17.20 -11.19 25.55
CA GLU A 353 -18.43 -11.96 25.78
C GLU A 353 -19.50 -11.08 26.42
N GLU A 354 -19.11 -10.24 27.37
CA GLU A 354 -20.00 -9.30 28.04
C GLU A 354 -20.45 -8.21 27.06
N LEU A 355 -19.54 -7.70 26.21
CA LEU A 355 -19.91 -6.78 25.12
C LEU A 355 -20.95 -7.39 24.21
N ASP A 356 -20.74 -8.62 23.70
CA ASP A 356 -21.68 -9.31 22.83
C ASP A 356 -23.04 -9.50 23.51
N ARG A 357 -23.05 -9.86 24.79
CA ARG A 357 -24.27 -10.05 25.59
C ARG A 357 -25.06 -8.73 25.77
N GLN A 358 -24.37 -7.65 26.11
CA GLN A 358 -25.01 -6.33 26.31
C GLN A 358 -25.53 -5.76 24.99
N TRP A 359 -24.75 -5.86 23.91
CA TRP A 359 -25.18 -5.50 22.58
C TRP A 359 -26.45 -6.30 22.15
N GLN A 360 -26.46 -7.62 22.31
CA GLN A 360 -27.66 -8.42 22.03
C GLN A 360 -28.85 -8.02 22.89
N GLY A 361 -28.61 -7.60 24.13
CA GLY A 361 -29.65 -7.07 25.03
C GLY A 361 -30.26 -5.77 24.51
N SER A 362 -29.44 -4.85 23.98
CA SER A 362 -29.91 -3.58 23.42
C SER A 362 -30.80 -3.78 22.20
N LEU A 363 -30.45 -4.72 21.31
CA LEU A 363 -31.27 -5.05 20.15
C LEU A 363 -32.68 -5.55 20.47
N ARG A 364 -32.86 -6.25 21.59
CA ARG A 364 -34.16 -6.76 22.03
C ARG A 364 -35.07 -5.68 22.64
N GLY A 365 -34.47 -4.61 23.11
CA GLY A 365 -35.15 -3.45 23.68
C GLY A 365 -35.61 -2.41 22.65
N ILE A 366 -35.16 -2.53 21.40
CA ILE A 366 -35.61 -1.65 20.33
C ILE A 366 -37.01 -2.09 19.89
N PRO A 367 -38.09 -1.25 20.10
CA PRO A 367 -39.39 -1.60 19.60
C PRO A 367 -39.32 -1.74 18.09
N SER A 368 -39.87 -2.83 17.56
CA SER A 368 -40.08 -2.99 16.11
C SER A 368 -40.72 -1.70 15.61
N PRO A 369 -40.23 -1.09 14.52
CA PRO A 369 -40.88 0.08 13.97
C PRO A 369 -42.36 -0.28 13.74
N SER A 370 -43.24 0.41 14.48
CA SER A 370 -44.66 0.34 14.25
C SER A 370 -44.87 0.68 12.79
N ARG A 371 -45.48 -0.21 12.01
CA ARG A 371 -45.94 0.09 10.65
C ARG A 371 -46.87 1.32 10.72
N GLY A 372 -46.29 2.47 10.71
CA GLY A 372 -46.96 3.71 10.37
C GLY A 372 -47.32 3.60 8.90
N THR A 373 -48.60 3.48 8.64
CA THR A 373 -49.21 3.63 7.32
C THR A 373 -48.99 5.05 6.85
N GLU A 374 -47.83 5.37 6.33
CA GLU A 374 -47.67 6.53 5.43
C GLU A 374 -47.59 5.98 4.00
N ILE A 375 -48.69 6.29 3.29
CA ILE A 375 -48.90 6.00 1.88
C ILE A 375 -47.90 6.89 1.09
N PHE A 376 -46.71 6.39 0.84
CA PHE A 376 -45.90 6.88 -0.26
C PHE A 376 -46.21 6.05 -1.50
N GLN A 377 -46.76 6.72 -2.51
CA GLN A 377 -46.96 6.16 -3.83
C GLN A 377 -45.64 5.66 -4.37
N THR A 378 -45.51 4.35 -4.49
CA THR A 378 -44.35 3.66 -5.04
C THR A 378 -44.24 3.89 -6.55
N PRO A 379 -43.10 4.31 -7.06
CA PRO A 379 -42.70 3.95 -8.43
C PRO A 379 -42.33 2.48 -8.45
N SER A 380 -42.66 1.80 -9.52
CA SER A 380 -42.69 0.36 -9.78
C SER A 380 -41.57 -0.49 -9.16
N PRO A 381 -41.91 -1.75 -8.73
CA PRO A 381 -41.12 -2.56 -7.81
C PRO A 381 -39.92 -3.31 -8.43
N PHE A 382 -39.46 -2.95 -9.63
CA PHE A 382 -38.41 -3.71 -10.34
C PHE A 382 -37.04 -3.04 -10.44
N LEU A 383 -36.83 -1.85 -9.84
CA LEU A 383 -35.57 -1.10 -9.97
C LEU A 383 -34.80 -0.87 -8.67
N PHE A 384 -35.27 -1.37 -7.53
CA PHE A 384 -34.66 -1.04 -6.22
C PHE A 384 -34.09 -2.23 -5.43
N LEU A 385 -34.14 -3.46 -5.94
CA LEU A 385 -33.58 -4.59 -5.19
C LEU A 385 -32.07 -4.77 -5.37
N ASP A 386 -31.47 -4.24 -6.43
CA ASP A 386 -30.05 -4.49 -6.75
C ASP A 386 -29.07 -3.41 -6.28
N THR A 387 -29.53 -2.19 -6.02
CA THR A 387 -28.62 -1.10 -5.66
C THR A 387 -28.40 -0.91 -4.16
N TRP A 388 -29.30 -1.35 -3.30
CA TRP A 388 -29.22 -1.14 -1.85
C TRP A 388 -28.58 -2.30 -1.07
N LEU A 389 -28.57 -3.51 -1.63
CA LEU A 389 -27.84 -4.66 -1.07
C LEU A 389 -26.33 -4.60 -1.38
N LEU A 390 -25.93 -3.80 -2.35
CA LEU A 390 -24.56 -3.72 -2.86
C LEU A 390 -23.77 -2.52 -2.32
N GLY A 391 -24.44 -1.47 -1.85
CA GLY A 391 -23.80 -0.20 -1.45
C GLY A 391 -23.08 -0.19 -0.10
N GLY A 392 -23.14 -1.24 0.69
CA GLY A 392 -22.56 -1.28 2.05
C GLY A 392 -21.45 -2.29 2.26
N LEU A 393 -20.88 -2.83 1.20
CA LEU A 393 -19.94 -3.95 1.33
C LEU A 393 -18.60 -3.68 0.64
N ALA A 394 -17.82 -2.80 1.23
CA ALA A 394 -16.40 -2.66 0.91
C ALA A 394 -15.57 -3.63 1.75
N ILE A 395 -14.59 -4.31 1.19
CA ILE A 395 -13.93 -5.42 1.84
C ILE A 395 -12.46 -5.60 1.58
N ILE A 396 -11.90 -6.24 2.55
CA ILE A 396 -10.51 -6.56 2.77
C ILE A 396 -10.19 -8.01 2.46
N VAL A 397 -9.22 -8.26 1.60
CA VAL A 397 -8.42 -9.48 1.55
C VAL A 397 -7.14 -9.29 2.39
N VAL A 398 -7.23 -8.64 3.54
CA VAL A 398 -6.05 -8.30 4.35
C VAL A 398 -5.49 -9.52 5.07
N LEU A 399 -6.32 -10.48 5.45
CA LEU A 399 -5.88 -11.57 6.34
C LEU A 399 -5.14 -12.70 5.63
N ILE A 400 -5.42 -12.99 4.37
CA ILE A 400 -4.77 -14.13 3.69
C ILE A 400 -3.39 -13.71 3.17
N VAL A 401 -3.25 -12.49 2.67
CA VAL A 401 -1.98 -11.99 2.12
C VAL A 401 -0.97 -11.70 3.24
N THR A 402 -1.42 -11.09 4.35
CA THR A 402 -0.52 -10.78 5.47
C THR A 402 -0.06 -12.02 6.23
N VAL A 403 -0.95 -13.00 6.49
CA VAL A 403 -0.55 -14.24 7.19
C VAL A 403 0.38 -15.09 6.34
N LYS A 404 0.16 -15.20 5.01
CA LYS A 404 1.09 -15.89 4.11
C LYS A 404 2.42 -15.14 3.95
N PHE A 405 2.38 -13.80 3.90
CA PHE A 405 3.59 -12.98 3.80
C PHE A 405 4.47 -13.13 5.04
N PHE A 406 3.89 -13.15 6.24
CA PHE A 406 4.62 -13.40 7.49
C PHE A 406 5.09 -14.85 7.60
N LYS A 407 4.30 -15.84 7.15
CA LYS A 407 4.71 -17.25 7.17
C LYS A 407 5.90 -17.52 6.26
N ASN A 408 5.94 -16.92 5.08
CA ASN A 408 7.06 -17.05 4.13
C ASN A 408 8.30 -16.24 4.55
N LYS A 409 8.14 -15.19 5.37
CA LYS A 409 9.25 -14.39 5.90
C LYS A 409 9.94 -15.06 7.09
N ILE A 410 9.20 -15.91 7.85
CA ILE A 410 9.71 -16.65 9.02
C ILE A 410 10.32 -18.01 8.62
N TYR A 411 9.85 -18.60 7.51
CA TYR A 411 10.39 -19.84 6.95
C TYR A 411 10.74 -19.62 5.48
N PRO A 412 11.96 -19.18 5.15
CA PRO A 412 12.39 -19.11 3.76
C PRO A 412 12.38 -20.54 3.21
N GLN A 413 11.52 -20.81 2.25
CA GLN A 413 11.58 -22.02 1.44
C GLN A 413 12.94 -22.04 0.74
N LYS A 414 13.62 -23.15 0.86
CA LYS A 414 14.84 -23.44 0.13
C LYS A 414 14.56 -23.26 -1.36
N ASN A 415 15.16 -22.26 -1.99
CA ASN A 415 15.08 -22.06 -3.42
C ASN A 415 15.66 -23.31 -4.11
N GLU A 416 14.80 -24.08 -4.73
CA GLU A 416 15.24 -24.99 -5.78
C GLU A 416 15.58 -24.13 -6.99
N GLU A 417 16.82 -24.26 -7.40
CA GLU A 417 17.45 -23.59 -8.53
C GLU A 417 16.74 -24.05 -9.82
N TYR A 418 15.85 -23.22 -10.34
CA TYR A 418 15.30 -23.42 -11.68
C TYR A 418 16.35 -22.92 -12.68
N THR A 419 17.22 -23.82 -13.10
CA THR A 419 18.06 -23.66 -14.30
C THR A 419 17.19 -24.02 -15.50
N ASP A 420 16.78 -23.00 -16.24
CA ASP A 420 16.18 -23.17 -17.55
C ASP A 420 17.28 -23.61 -18.53
N PHE A 421 17.33 -24.91 -18.77
CA PHE A 421 18.16 -25.48 -19.85
C PHE A 421 17.36 -25.41 -21.14
N GLY A 422 17.79 -24.53 -22.03
CA GLY A 422 17.31 -24.47 -23.40
C GLY A 422 17.33 -25.87 -24.03
N GLU A 423 16.21 -26.31 -24.49
CA GLU A 423 15.95 -27.49 -25.27
C GLU A 423 16.64 -27.35 -26.65
N ASN A 424 17.78 -28.00 -26.81
CA ASN A 424 18.27 -28.41 -28.14
C ASN A 424 17.57 -29.70 -28.47
N ASP A 425 16.68 -29.66 -29.41
CA ASP A 425 16.04 -30.80 -30.05
C ASP A 425 17.00 -31.38 -31.12
N PRO A 426 17.46 -32.62 -30.98
CA PRO A 426 18.09 -33.35 -32.05
C PRO A 426 17.29 -34.61 -32.33
N TYR A 427 16.28 -34.54 -33.19
CA TYR A 427 15.87 -35.71 -34.00
C TYR A 427 14.86 -35.29 -35.08
N ASN A 428 15.44 -34.92 -36.21
CA ASN A 428 14.84 -35.18 -37.51
C ASN A 428 15.57 -36.37 -38.10
N ASP A 429 14.91 -37.54 -38.14
CA ASP A 429 14.99 -38.56 -39.20
C ASP A 429 13.70 -39.39 -39.13
#